data_4a3d39587f1c261fbd57a1be206419e9
#
_entry.id   4a3d39587f1c261fbd57a1be206419e9
#
_cell.length_a   1.000
_cell.length_b   1.000
_cell.length_c   1.000
_cell.angle_alpha   90.00
_cell.angle_beta   90.00
_cell.angle_gamma   90.00
#
_symmetry.space_group_name_H-M   'P 1'
#
loop_
_entity.id
_entity.type
_entity.pdbx_description
1 polymer ?
#
loop_
_entity_poly.entity_id
_entity_poly.type
_entity_poly.pdbx_seq_one_letter_code
_entity_poly.pdbx_strand_id
1 'polypeptide(L)'
;MRPRDIPFAPRAKVADLLAGRARVVGSRTQIGRDDLGLVPGLISPYEAREAMGLRYGDPPIEEAKYERSRTSLGDVSLVARWAITRLAKRPASPDMRGEDRPYVVAANVDAIDTADAIARILGMLRERCGGSVFFVHPHALNLAARDAAFRAELARGSLVLPDGVGLRVASSILGEELPANVNGTDLVPELLVELAADRIPVALVGGAPGVAARAGEAWSKRTGVGVVASWDGYQHDAVYSAMSERLRDVGPCVVLVALGSPRQERFVLRYLEGLPNVVAITVGGLFDFASGEKPRAPLAVRELGMEWAWRLAHEPRRLGRRYLLGNPEFLARAVLQRAARR
;
A
#
# COMPACT_ATOMS: atom_id res chain seq x y z
N MET A 1 -6.70 -8.44 20.89
CA MET A 1 -8.01 -8.40 20.21
C MET A 1 -7.74 -8.04 18.77
N ARG A 2 -8.09 -8.88 17.80
CA ARG A 2 -7.82 -8.56 16.39
C ARG A 2 -8.75 -7.41 15.96
N PRO A 3 -8.35 -6.50 15.04
CA PRO A 3 -9.20 -5.38 14.58
C PRO A 3 -10.58 -5.83 14.06
N ARG A 4 -10.71 -7.09 13.67
CA ARG A 4 -11.97 -7.70 13.19
C ARG A 4 -13.01 -7.94 14.29
N ASP A 5 -12.60 -7.90 15.57
CA ASP A 5 -13.47 -8.31 16.70
C ASP A 5 -14.04 -7.10 17.46
N ILE A 6 -13.83 -5.87 16.97
CA ILE A 6 -14.37 -4.67 17.62
C ILE A 6 -15.82 -4.50 17.17
N PRO A 7 -16.81 -4.65 18.07
CA PRO A 7 -18.21 -4.50 17.71
C PRO A 7 -18.51 -3.03 17.38
N PHE A 8 -19.14 -2.79 16.23
CA PHE A 8 -19.68 -1.48 15.92
C PHE A 8 -21.00 -1.24 16.66
N ALA A 9 -21.16 -0.03 17.20
CA ALA A 9 -22.43 0.40 17.76
C ALA A 9 -23.53 0.40 16.68
N PRO A 10 -24.82 0.23 17.08
CA PRO A 10 -25.94 0.46 16.17
C PRO A 10 -25.83 1.82 15.47
N ARG A 11 -26.32 1.91 14.24
CA ARG A 11 -26.35 3.18 13.51
C ARG A 11 -27.19 4.19 14.24
N ALA A 12 -26.77 5.46 14.20
CA ALA A 12 -27.56 6.56 14.72
C ALA A 12 -28.96 6.58 14.05
N LYS A 13 -30.00 6.85 14.83
CA LYS A 13 -31.36 6.97 14.31
C LYS A 13 -31.52 8.31 13.59
N VAL A 14 -32.43 8.37 12.62
CA VAL A 14 -32.76 9.63 11.93
C VAL A 14 -33.20 10.73 12.91
N ALA A 15 -33.90 10.35 13.97
CA ALA A 15 -34.30 11.27 15.05
C ALA A 15 -33.10 11.92 15.76
N ASP A 16 -31.98 11.21 15.91
CA ASP A 16 -30.77 11.75 16.53
C ASP A 16 -30.03 12.70 15.60
N LEU A 17 -30.09 12.46 14.28
CA LEU A 17 -29.59 13.38 13.26
C LEU A 17 -30.39 14.69 13.29
N LEU A 18 -31.71 14.62 13.31
CA LEU A 18 -32.60 15.79 13.36
C LEU A 18 -32.46 16.57 14.65
N ALA A 19 -32.17 15.89 15.77
CA ALA A 19 -31.93 16.49 17.07
C ALA A 19 -30.50 17.01 17.27
N GLY A 20 -29.63 16.89 16.27
CA GLY A 20 -28.22 17.33 16.35
C GLY A 20 -27.33 16.47 17.27
N ARG A 21 -27.85 15.33 17.79
CA ARG A 21 -27.09 14.42 18.66
C ARG A 21 -26.23 13.42 17.90
N ALA A 22 -26.43 13.32 16.58
CA ALA A 22 -25.63 12.47 15.70
C ALA A 22 -25.36 13.16 14.36
N ARG A 23 -24.44 12.61 13.59
CA ARG A 23 -24.05 13.11 12.26
C ARG A 23 -24.25 12.06 11.18
N VAL A 24 -24.29 12.47 9.92
CA VAL A 24 -24.34 11.52 8.79
C VAL A 24 -23.05 10.72 8.77
N VAL A 25 -21.90 11.38 8.88
CA VAL A 25 -20.58 10.73 9.05
C VAL A 25 -20.11 10.95 10.47
N GLY A 26 -19.87 9.88 11.21
CA GLY A 26 -19.43 9.92 12.59
C GLY A 26 -19.07 8.54 13.13
N SER A 27 -18.61 8.46 14.37
CA SER A 27 -18.12 7.24 14.97
C SER A 27 -19.22 6.18 15.15
N ARG A 28 -18.85 4.93 14.94
CA ARG A 28 -19.64 3.74 15.30
C ARG A 28 -18.85 2.77 16.19
N THR A 29 -17.63 3.11 16.59
CA THR A 29 -16.88 2.31 17.56
C THR A 29 -17.48 2.43 18.95
N GLN A 30 -17.51 1.34 19.71
CA GLN A 30 -18.01 1.32 21.10
C GLN A 30 -16.89 1.60 22.11
N ILE A 31 -15.68 1.17 21.80
CA ILE A 31 -14.53 1.25 22.71
C ILE A 31 -13.81 2.59 22.55
N GLY A 32 -13.55 3.28 23.67
CA GLY A 32 -12.79 4.54 23.69
C GLY A 32 -13.50 5.74 23.07
N ARG A 33 -14.79 5.64 22.78
CA ARG A 33 -15.53 6.69 22.08
C ARG A 33 -15.65 7.99 22.92
N ASP A 34 -15.97 7.83 24.18
CA ASP A 34 -16.16 8.98 25.08
C ASP A 34 -14.81 9.62 25.43
N ASP A 35 -13.77 8.79 25.61
CA ASP A 35 -12.41 9.28 25.91
C ASP A 35 -11.78 10.03 24.73
N LEU A 36 -12.18 9.71 23.50
CA LEU A 36 -11.66 10.34 22.28
C LEU A 36 -12.54 11.49 21.75
N GLY A 37 -13.65 11.81 22.42
CA GLY A 37 -14.57 12.87 22.00
C GLY A 37 -15.28 12.60 20.67
N LEU A 38 -15.54 11.32 20.34
CA LEU A 38 -16.10 10.92 19.06
C LEU A 38 -17.64 11.11 19.03
N VAL A 39 -18.16 11.76 17.99
CA VAL A 39 -19.58 11.99 17.79
C VAL A 39 -20.23 10.81 17.07
N PRO A 40 -21.39 10.30 17.55
CA PRO A 40 -22.12 9.22 16.89
C PRO A 40 -22.46 9.52 15.43
N GLY A 41 -22.44 8.49 14.57
CA GLY A 41 -22.74 8.65 13.15
C GLY A 41 -23.60 7.56 12.54
N LEU A 42 -24.25 7.87 11.43
CA LEU A 42 -24.95 6.93 10.57
C LEU A 42 -23.97 6.07 9.78
N ILE A 43 -22.88 6.67 9.34
CA ILE A 43 -21.79 6.07 8.56
C ILE A 43 -20.50 6.32 9.31
N SER A 44 -19.80 5.25 9.70
CA SER A 44 -18.45 5.35 10.28
C SER A 44 -17.45 5.65 9.19
N PRO A 45 -16.52 6.62 9.40
CA PRO A 45 -15.40 6.84 8.50
C PRO A 45 -14.55 5.57 8.31
N TYR A 46 -14.33 4.81 9.37
CA TYR A 46 -13.59 3.54 9.30
C TYR A 46 -14.38 2.48 8.50
N GLU A 47 -15.67 2.28 8.79
CA GLU A 47 -16.54 1.35 8.05
C GLU A 47 -16.62 1.69 6.55
N ALA A 48 -16.72 2.97 6.22
CA ALA A 48 -16.75 3.42 4.83
C ALA A 48 -15.42 3.13 4.11
N ARG A 49 -14.29 3.32 4.79
CA ARG A 49 -12.95 2.99 4.28
C ARG A 49 -12.75 1.48 4.17
N GLU A 50 -13.15 0.72 5.16
CA GLU A 50 -13.12 -0.74 5.12
C GLU A 50 -13.93 -1.30 3.95
N ALA A 51 -15.13 -0.77 3.72
CA ALA A 51 -15.94 -1.15 2.57
C ALA A 51 -15.29 -0.87 1.23
N MET A 52 -14.36 0.09 1.16
CA MET A 52 -13.53 0.40 -0.01
C MET A 52 -12.24 -0.43 -0.08
N GLY A 53 -11.99 -1.34 0.88
CA GLY A 53 -10.73 -2.08 1.00
C GLY A 53 -9.56 -1.23 1.51
N LEU A 54 -9.85 -0.10 2.16
CA LEU A 54 -8.86 0.78 2.79
C LEU A 54 -8.93 0.54 4.29
N ARG A 55 -8.01 -0.26 4.84
CA ARG A 55 -7.89 -0.50 6.28
C ARG A 55 -6.65 0.19 6.80
N TYR A 56 -6.80 0.98 7.83
CA TYR A 56 -5.71 1.67 8.49
C TYR A 56 -5.91 1.55 10.01
N GLY A 57 -4.98 0.87 10.67
CA GLY A 57 -4.86 0.88 12.10
C GLY A 57 -6.09 0.49 12.92
N ASP A 58 -6.08 0.91 14.17
CA ASP A 58 -7.16 0.65 15.13
C ASP A 58 -8.38 1.57 14.87
N PRO A 59 -9.61 1.02 14.72
CA PRO A 59 -10.81 1.79 14.41
C PRO A 59 -11.03 3.06 15.25
N PRO A 60 -10.95 3.05 16.59
CA PRO A 60 -11.12 4.27 17.40
C PRO A 60 -10.08 5.36 17.07
N ILE A 61 -8.81 4.96 16.85
CA ILE A 61 -7.73 5.88 16.55
C ILE A 61 -7.92 6.51 15.17
N GLU A 62 -8.32 5.72 14.20
CA GLU A 62 -8.55 6.20 12.82
C GLU A 62 -9.80 7.09 12.74
N GLU A 63 -10.86 6.78 13.48
CA GLU A 63 -12.03 7.66 13.58
C GLU A 63 -11.68 8.99 14.27
N ALA A 64 -10.83 8.97 15.30
CA ALA A 64 -10.35 10.19 15.96
C ALA A 64 -9.45 11.03 15.05
N LYS A 65 -8.59 10.40 14.26
CA LYS A 65 -7.78 11.11 13.23
C LYS A 65 -8.67 11.78 12.19
N TYR A 66 -9.71 11.06 11.72
CA TYR A 66 -10.66 11.62 10.77
C TYR A 66 -11.40 12.81 11.35
N GLU A 67 -11.91 12.72 12.58
CA GLU A 67 -12.64 13.81 13.24
C GLU A 67 -11.80 15.08 13.36
N ARG A 68 -10.49 14.94 13.64
CA ARG A 68 -9.54 16.07 13.72
C ARG A 68 -9.26 16.73 12.37
N SER A 69 -9.31 15.96 11.28
CA SER A 69 -9.03 16.45 9.91
C SER A 69 -10.27 16.60 9.05
N ARG A 70 -11.44 16.58 9.67
CA ARG A 70 -12.74 16.55 9.02
C ARG A 70 -13.01 17.78 8.18
N THR A 71 -13.53 17.58 6.98
CA THR A 71 -14.03 18.64 6.09
C THR A 71 -15.39 18.25 5.51
N SER A 72 -16.25 19.21 5.20
CA SER A 72 -17.54 18.94 4.55
C SER A 72 -17.39 18.19 3.22
N LEU A 73 -16.34 18.49 2.47
CA LEU A 73 -16.04 17.79 1.21
C LEU A 73 -15.62 16.35 1.45
N GLY A 74 -14.88 16.07 2.52
CA GLY A 74 -14.50 14.74 2.96
C GLY A 74 -15.72 13.91 3.36
N ASP A 75 -16.65 14.48 4.09
CA ASP A 75 -17.91 13.85 4.47
C ASP A 75 -18.75 13.46 3.25
N VAL A 76 -18.96 14.39 2.30
CA VAL A 76 -19.68 14.14 1.05
C VAL A 76 -19.01 13.03 0.23
N SER A 77 -17.69 13.06 0.15
CA SER A 77 -16.91 12.03 -0.54
C SER A 77 -17.09 10.65 0.09
N LEU A 78 -17.04 10.56 1.41
CA LEU A 78 -17.25 9.30 2.14
C LEU A 78 -18.66 8.75 1.94
N VAL A 79 -19.67 9.60 2.03
CA VAL A 79 -21.07 9.21 1.79
C VAL A 79 -21.28 8.70 0.37
N ALA A 80 -20.79 9.43 -0.64
CA ALA A 80 -20.90 9.03 -2.04
C ALA A 80 -20.26 7.66 -2.29
N ARG A 81 -19.08 7.44 -1.76
CA ARG A 81 -18.34 6.17 -1.92
C ARG A 81 -19.00 5.03 -1.17
N TRP A 82 -19.42 5.25 0.06
CA TRP A 82 -20.16 4.27 0.82
C TRP A 82 -21.44 3.86 0.06
N ALA A 83 -22.18 4.82 -0.53
CA ALA A 83 -23.34 4.53 -1.35
C ALA A 83 -22.98 3.72 -2.61
N ILE A 84 -21.94 4.11 -3.33
CA ILE A 84 -21.45 3.40 -4.53
C ILE A 84 -21.04 1.97 -4.19
N THR A 85 -20.31 1.76 -3.09
CA THR A 85 -19.88 0.40 -2.69
C THR A 85 -21.04 -0.48 -2.23
N ARG A 86 -22.15 0.12 -1.75
CA ARG A 86 -23.36 -0.63 -1.39
C ARG A 86 -24.29 -0.90 -2.57
N LEU A 87 -24.32 0.00 -3.54
CA LEU A 87 -25.09 -0.18 -4.79
C LEU A 87 -24.40 -1.18 -5.74
N ALA A 88 -23.08 -1.15 -5.80
CA ALA A 88 -22.32 -2.23 -6.41
C ALA A 88 -22.45 -3.46 -5.50
N LYS A 89 -23.42 -4.35 -5.82
CA LYS A 89 -23.59 -5.63 -5.13
C LYS A 89 -22.21 -6.31 -5.08
N ARG A 90 -21.60 -6.31 -3.88
CA ARG A 90 -20.43 -7.14 -3.65
C ARG A 90 -20.88 -8.58 -3.63
N PRO A 91 -20.31 -9.47 -4.45
CA PRO A 91 -20.33 -10.89 -4.09
C PRO A 91 -19.63 -11.03 -2.72
N ALA A 92 -20.10 -11.93 -1.89
CA ALA A 92 -19.47 -12.24 -0.62
C ALA A 92 -18.01 -12.60 -0.90
N SER A 93 -17.08 -12.02 -0.12
CA SER A 93 -15.66 -12.38 -0.21
C SER A 93 -15.56 -13.90 -0.04
N PRO A 94 -15.06 -14.66 -0.99
CA PRO A 94 -14.72 -16.05 -0.73
C PRO A 94 -13.70 -16.07 0.40
N ASP A 95 -13.78 -17.07 1.26
CA ASP A 95 -12.78 -17.33 2.31
C ASP A 95 -11.48 -17.78 1.61
N MET A 96 -10.72 -16.79 1.12
CA MET A 96 -9.50 -16.95 0.35
C MET A 96 -8.35 -17.37 1.28
N ARG A 97 -8.53 -18.50 1.95
CA ARG A 97 -7.45 -19.25 2.62
C ARG A 97 -6.94 -20.32 1.67
N GLY A 98 -6.20 -19.92 0.66
CA GLY A 98 -5.66 -20.86 -0.30
C GLY A 98 -4.91 -20.14 -1.43
N GLU A 99 -3.98 -20.80 -2.02
CA GLU A 99 -2.94 -20.43 -2.98
C GLU A 99 -3.38 -19.68 -4.26
N ASP A 100 -4.57 -19.10 -4.31
CA ASP A 100 -5.06 -18.41 -5.49
C ASP A 100 -4.49 -17.00 -5.59
N ARG A 101 -3.42 -16.90 -6.36
CA ARG A 101 -2.85 -15.62 -6.82
C ARG A 101 -3.52 -15.26 -8.16
N PRO A 102 -4.53 -14.36 -8.19
CA PRO A 102 -5.18 -13.98 -9.43
C PRO A 102 -4.17 -13.43 -10.44
N TYR A 103 -4.29 -13.88 -11.70
CA TYR A 103 -3.46 -13.38 -12.79
C TYR A 103 -4.09 -12.13 -13.40
N VAL A 104 -3.47 -10.98 -13.13
CA VAL A 104 -3.93 -9.67 -13.58
C VAL A 104 -3.00 -9.14 -14.66
N VAL A 105 -3.47 -9.13 -15.90
CA VAL A 105 -2.79 -8.64 -17.11
C VAL A 105 -1.47 -9.35 -17.42
N ALA A 106 -0.51 -9.32 -16.51
CA ALA A 106 0.83 -9.88 -16.78
C ALA A 106 1.54 -10.46 -15.54
N ALA A 107 0.88 -10.53 -14.39
CA ALA A 107 1.47 -11.13 -13.17
C ALA A 107 0.41 -11.77 -12.28
N ASN A 108 0.82 -12.79 -11.53
CA ASN A 108 0.08 -13.27 -10.39
C ASN A 108 0.25 -12.29 -9.24
N VAL A 109 -0.85 -11.88 -8.61
CA VAL A 109 -0.87 -10.88 -7.55
C VAL A 109 -1.39 -11.51 -6.27
N ASP A 110 -0.74 -11.25 -5.14
CA ASP A 110 -1.20 -11.76 -3.85
C ASP A 110 -2.44 -11.00 -3.41
N ALA A 111 -3.57 -11.72 -3.33
CA ALA A 111 -4.87 -11.16 -2.94
C ALA A 111 -5.02 -11.14 -1.40
N ILE A 112 -4.16 -10.39 -0.73
CA ILE A 112 -4.09 -10.28 0.73
C ILE A 112 -4.30 -8.83 1.18
N ASP A 113 -4.61 -8.62 2.45
CA ASP A 113 -4.70 -7.27 3.02
C ASP A 113 -3.34 -6.80 3.61
N THR A 114 -3.28 -5.55 4.07
CA THR A 114 -2.06 -4.95 4.60
C THR A 114 -1.55 -5.69 5.85
N ALA A 115 -2.44 -6.11 6.73
CA ALA A 115 -2.06 -6.83 7.95
C ALA A 115 -1.47 -8.21 7.64
N ASP A 116 -2.07 -8.94 6.69
CA ASP A 116 -1.56 -10.23 6.23
C ASP A 116 -0.21 -10.05 5.50
N ALA A 117 -0.05 -8.99 4.71
CA ALA A 117 1.22 -8.70 4.06
C ALA A 117 2.34 -8.41 5.08
N ILE A 118 2.07 -7.58 6.08
CA ILE A 118 3.01 -7.32 7.18
C ILE A 118 3.33 -8.60 7.94
N ALA A 119 2.34 -9.41 8.29
CA ALA A 119 2.54 -10.67 8.99
C ALA A 119 3.45 -11.64 8.20
N ARG A 120 3.27 -11.75 6.87
CA ARG A 120 4.13 -12.57 6.01
C ARG A 120 5.55 -12.02 5.93
N ILE A 121 5.74 -10.70 5.84
CA ILE A 121 7.06 -10.06 5.83
C ILE A 121 7.79 -10.35 7.15
N LEU A 122 7.13 -10.17 8.29
CA LEU A 122 7.70 -10.48 9.60
C LEU A 122 7.98 -11.98 9.75
N GLY A 123 7.13 -12.85 9.20
CA GLY A 123 7.36 -14.30 9.14
C GLY A 123 8.66 -14.64 8.42
N MET A 124 8.87 -14.10 7.21
CA MET A 124 10.11 -14.33 6.45
C MET A 124 11.37 -13.89 7.22
N LEU A 125 11.29 -12.78 7.99
CA LEU A 125 12.40 -12.29 8.80
C LEU A 125 12.68 -13.21 10.01
N ARG A 126 11.62 -13.67 10.68
CA ARG A 126 11.74 -14.57 11.86
C ARG A 126 12.27 -15.96 11.48
N GLU A 127 11.80 -16.47 10.35
CA GLU A 127 12.23 -17.77 9.82
C GLU A 127 13.60 -17.70 9.10
N ARG A 128 14.13 -16.50 8.91
CA ARG A 128 15.39 -16.25 8.18
C ARG A 128 15.43 -16.92 6.80
N CYS A 129 14.29 -16.95 6.11
CA CYS A 129 14.23 -17.50 4.76
C CYS A 129 14.52 -16.46 3.68
N GLY A 130 14.64 -15.19 4.05
CA GLY A 130 14.77 -14.09 3.11
C GLY A 130 13.52 -13.90 2.26
N GLY A 131 13.54 -12.93 1.35
CA GLY A 131 12.43 -12.76 0.44
C GLY A 131 12.43 -11.43 -0.30
N SER A 132 11.55 -11.35 -1.30
CA SER A 132 11.34 -10.14 -2.08
C SER A 132 9.86 -9.79 -2.16
N VAL A 133 9.55 -8.51 -1.94
CA VAL A 133 8.20 -7.97 -1.98
C VAL A 133 8.15 -6.92 -3.09
N PHE A 134 7.35 -7.20 -4.11
CA PHE A 134 7.19 -6.31 -5.26
C PHE A 134 5.82 -5.67 -5.24
N PHE A 135 5.78 -4.34 -5.28
CA PHE A 135 4.53 -3.61 -5.51
C PHE A 135 4.31 -3.42 -7.00
N VAL A 136 3.23 -4.00 -7.53
CA VAL A 136 2.87 -3.89 -8.93
C VAL A 136 1.73 -2.89 -9.13
N HIS A 137 1.92 -2.01 -10.10
CA HIS A 137 0.96 -0.97 -10.50
C HIS A 137 0.74 -1.02 -12.03
N PRO A 138 -0.26 -0.35 -12.60
CA PRO A 138 -0.59 -0.41 -14.04
C PRO A 138 0.62 -0.28 -14.97
N HIS A 139 1.55 0.61 -14.66
CA HIS A 139 2.75 0.79 -15.48
C HIS A 139 3.68 -0.42 -15.43
N ALA A 140 3.95 -1.01 -14.25
CA ALA A 140 4.78 -2.21 -14.12
C ALA A 140 4.17 -3.38 -14.89
N LEU A 141 2.84 -3.58 -14.79
CA LEU A 141 2.14 -4.64 -15.50
C LEU A 141 2.09 -4.41 -17.03
N ASN A 142 2.01 -3.17 -17.49
CA ASN A 142 2.17 -2.86 -18.92
C ASN A 142 3.58 -3.17 -19.43
N LEU A 143 4.62 -2.91 -18.62
CA LEU A 143 6.00 -3.31 -18.95
C LEU A 143 6.11 -4.84 -19.02
N ALA A 144 5.62 -5.55 -18.01
CA ALA A 144 5.64 -7.01 -17.96
C ALA A 144 4.84 -7.67 -19.11
N ALA A 145 3.76 -7.03 -19.56
CA ALA A 145 3.00 -7.50 -20.72
C ALA A 145 3.79 -7.43 -22.04
N ARG A 146 4.75 -6.48 -22.13
CA ARG A 146 5.60 -6.26 -23.31
C ARG A 146 6.97 -6.93 -23.22
N ASP A 147 7.47 -7.16 -22.00
CA ASP A 147 8.78 -7.71 -21.68
C ASP A 147 8.62 -9.04 -20.92
N ALA A 148 8.84 -10.16 -21.62
CA ALA A 148 8.72 -11.50 -21.06
C ALA A 148 9.77 -11.77 -19.96
N ALA A 149 10.96 -11.14 -20.06
CA ALA A 149 12.00 -11.26 -19.03
C ALA A 149 11.54 -10.56 -17.75
N PHE A 150 11.02 -9.34 -17.85
CA PHE A 150 10.50 -8.62 -16.69
C PHE A 150 9.28 -9.34 -16.07
N ARG A 151 8.41 -9.94 -16.88
CA ARG A 151 7.32 -10.77 -16.38
C ARG A 151 7.82 -11.96 -15.57
N ALA A 152 8.87 -12.65 -16.05
CA ALA A 152 9.50 -13.75 -15.32
C ALA A 152 10.20 -13.26 -14.04
N GLU A 153 10.80 -12.07 -14.07
CA GLU A 153 11.40 -11.42 -12.89
C GLU A 153 10.34 -11.13 -11.81
N LEU A 154 9.18 -10.59 -12.17
CA LEU A 154 8.07 -10.37 -11.23
C LEU A 154 7.55 -11.67 -10.61
N ALA A 155 7.52 -12.77 -11.37
CA ALA A 155 7.05 -14.07 -10.88
C ALA A 155 7.97 -14.69 -9.79
N ARG A 156 9.20 -14.17 -9.64
CA ARG A 156 10.15 -14.59 -8.59
C ARG A 156 9.90 -13.91 -7.25
N GLY A 157 9.03 -12.91 -7.20
CA GLY A 157 8.67 -12.23 -5.94
C GLY A 157 8.04 -13.19 -4.95
N SER A 158 8.52 -13.19 -3.71
CA SER A 158 7.92 -13.91 -2.59
C SER A 158 6.51 -13.40 -2.30
N LEU A 159 6.34 -12.07 -2.43
CA LEU A 159 5.05 -11.41 -2.43
C LEU A 159 4.98 -10.43 -3.60
N VAL A 160 3.85 -10.41 -4.30
CA VAL A 160 3.55 -9.45 -5.38
C VAL A 160 2.26 -8.72 -5.02
N LEU A 161 2.39 -7.53 -4.48
CA LEU A 161 1.30 -6.78 -3.87
C LEU A 161 0.69 -5.76 -4.83
N PRO A 162 -0.65 -5.62 -4.87
CA PRO A 162 -1.34 -4.69 -5.75
C PRO A 162 -1.21 -3.25 -5.27
N ASP A 163 -0.66 -2.36 -6.10
CA ASP A 163 -0.53 -0.93 -5.83
C ASP A 163 -1.40 -0.10 -6.79
N GLY A 164 -2.30 0.64 -6.19
CA GLY A 164 -3.10 1.65 -6.87
C GLY A 164 -4.48 1.19 -7.34
N VAL A 165 -5.38 2.19 -7.47
CA VAL A 165 -6.79 2.00 -7.85
C VAL A 165 -6.95 1.32 -9.22
N GLY A 166 -5.98 1.47 -10.12
CA GLY A 166 -6.03 0.85 -11.44
C GLY A 166 -6.08 -0.68 -11.40
N LEU A 167 -5.35 -1.32 -10.47
CA LEU A 167 -5.41 -2.78 -10.30
C LEU A 167 -6.76 -3.24 -9.77
N ARG A 168 -7.37 -2.49 -8.87
CA ARG A 168 -8.72 -2.79 -8.36
C ARG A 168 -9.75 -2.75 -9.49
N VAL A 169 -9.68 -1.75 -10.36
CA VAL A 169 -10.58 -1.65 -11.52
C VAL A 169 -10.34 -2.84 -12.48
N ALA A 170 -9.08 -3.15 -12.79
CA ALA A 170 -8.75 -4.27 -13.65
C ALA A 170 -9.19 -5.61 -13.06
N SER A 171 -8.99 -5.84 -11.77
CA SER A 171 -9.42 -7.08 -11.10
C SER A 171 -10.96 -7.22 -11.13
N SER A 172 -11.70 -6.14 -10.90
CA SER A 172 -13.16 -6.14 -11.06
C SER A 172 -13.59 -6.46 -12.50
N ILE A 173 -12.90 -5.92 -13.52
CA ILE A 173 -13.15 -6.26 -14.93
C ILE A 173 -12.92 -7.77 -15.16
N LEU A 174 -11.87 -8.33 -14.58
CA LEU A 174 -11.52 -9.75 -14.73
C LEU A 174 -12.43 -10.70 -13.94
N GLY A 175 -13.22 -10.18 -13.00
CA GLY A 175 -14.02 -10.97 -12.08
C GLY A 175 -13.19 -11.58 -10.95
N GLU A 176 -12.00 -11.07 -10.73
CA GLU A 176 -11.09 -11.43 -9.64
C GLU A 176 -11.20 -10.38 -8.53
N GLU A 177 -11.34 -10.79 -7.28
CA GLU A 177 -11.41 -9.84 -6.17
C GLU A 177 -10.04 -9.66 -5.53
N LEU A 178 -9.58 -8.41 -5.47
CA LEU A 178 -8.47 -8.02 -4.61
C LEU A 178 -9.07 -7.43 -3.32
N PRO A 179 -8.82 -8.03 -2.14
CA PRO A 179 -9.47 -7.65 -0.89
C PRO A 179 -9.09 -6.24 -0.43
N ALA A 180 -7.90 -5.76 -0.81
CA ALA A 180 -7.40 -4.45 -0.45
C ALA A 180 -6.54 -3.84 -1.55
N ASN A 181 -6.38 -2.51 -1.50
CA ASN A 181 -5.32 -1.80 -2.22
C ASN A 181 -4.11 -1.71 -1.28
N VAL A 182 -3.21 -2.67 -1.40
CA VAL A 182 -1.99 -2.74 -0.57
C VAL A 182 -0.91 -1.91 -1.25
N ASN A 183 -0.86 -0.61 -0.93
CA ASN A 183 0.14 0.26 -1.52
C ASN A 183 1.35 0.47 -0.58
N GLY A 184 2.53 0.63 -1.16
CA GLY A 184 3.76 0.79 -0.40
C GLY A 184 3.80 2.05 0.48
N THR A 185 3.06 3.10 0.10
CA THR A 185 3.03 4.37 0.84
C THR A 185 2.27 4.28 2.17
N ASP A 186 1.38 3.31 2.31
CA ASP A 186 0.64 3.07 3.55
C ASP A 186 1.21 1.86 4.31
N LEU A 187 1.55 0.75 3.62
CA LEU A 187 2.11 -0.44 4.25
C LEU A 187 3.47 -0.16 4.93
N VAL A 188 4.39 0.52 4.24
CA VAL A 188 5.76 0.69 4.77
C VAL A 188 5.80 1.44 6.09
N PRO A 189 5.11 2.57 6.31
CA PRO A 189 5.08 3.21 7.62
C PRO A 189 4.55 2.33 8.75
N GLU A 190 3.55 1.48 8.49
CA GLU A 190 3.03 0.52 9.49
C GLU A 190 4.06 -0.58 9.78
N LEU A 191 4.65 -1.15 8.73
CA LEU A 191 5.72 -2.13 8.87
C LEU A 191 6.91 -1.60 9.67
N LEU A 192 7.30 -0.32 9.47
CA LEU A 192 8.42 0.27 10.21
C LEU A 192 8.16 0.38 11.72
N VAL A 193 6.91 0.55 12.13
CA VAL A 193 6.54 0.52 13.56
C VAL A 193 6.72 -0.88 14.14
N GLU A 194 6.28 -1.92 13.44
CA GLU A 194 6.44 -3.32 13.86
C GLU A 194 7.93 -3.72 13.90
N LEU A 195 8.70 -3.31 12.89
CA LEU A 195 10.14 -3.56 12.84
C LEU A 195 10.89 -2.88 14.01
N ALA A 196 10.47 -1.67 14.38
CA ALA A 196 11.04 -0.97 15.53
C ALA A 196 10.76 -1.71 16.85
N ALA A 197 9.55 -2.24 17.03
CA ALA A 197 9.17 -3.04 18.19
C ALA A 197 9.99 -4.34 18.30
N ASP A 198 10.20 -5.02 17.18
CA ASP A 198 11.01 -6.25 17.07
C ASP A 198 12.53 -5.94 17.02
N ARG A 199 12.95 -4.68 17.05
CA ARG A 199 14.34 -4.21 16.90
C ARG A 199 15.02 -4.69 15.63
N ILE A 200 14.26 -4.87 14.57
CA ILE A 200 14.75 -5.24 13.24
C ILE A 200 15.08 -3.96 12.46
N PRO A 201 16.34 -3.79 12.04
CA PRO A 201 16.74 -2.57 11.35
C PRO A 201 16.33 -2.58 9.87
N VAL A 202 16.43 -1.39 9.27
CA VAL A 202 16.22 -1.22 7.83
C VAL A 202 17.49 -0.66 7.15
N ALA A 203 17.66 -1.01 5.89
CA ALA A 203 18.60 -0.36 4.99
C ALA A 203 17.83 0.24 3.81
N LEU A 204 18.36 1.32 3.22
CA LEU A 204 17.68 2.04 2.16
C LEU A 204 18.57 2.13 0.92
N VAL A 205 18.01 1.84 -0.26
CA VAL A 205 18.71 1.93 -1.54
C VAL A 205 17.86 2.68 -2.55
N GLY A 206 18.35 3.77 -3.07
CA GLY A 206 17.65 4.49 -4.15
C GLY A 206 17.48 5.99 -3.91
N GLY A 207 16.72 6.61 -4.81
CA GLY A 207 16.56 8.06 -4.85
C GLY A 207 17.81 8.79 -5.36
N ALA A 208 17.72 10.11 -5.44
CA ALA A 208 18.87 10.99 -5.72
C ALA A 208 19.85 11.00 -4.53
N PRO A 209 21.08 11.47 -4.71
CA PRO A 209 22.04 11.59 -3.61
C PRO A 209 21.47 12.28 -2.39
N GLY A 210 21.58 11.64 -1.21
CA GLY A 210 21.08 12.11 0.07
C GLY A 210 19.60 11.85 0.34
N VAL A 211 18.77 11.49 -0.64
CA VAL A 211 17.32 11.26 -0.45
C VAL A 211 17.08 10.06 0.46
N ALA A 212 17.77 8.94 0.23
CA ALA A 212 17.66 7.75 1.08
C ALA A 212 18.03 8.04 2.54
N ALA A 213 19.11 8.79 2.76
CA ALA A 213 19.55 9.17 4.12
C ALA A 213 18.49 10.01 4.84
N ARG A 214 17.97 11.08 4.20
CA ARG A 214 16.92 11.92 4.78
C ARG A 214 15.63 11.16 5.04
N ALA A 215 15.25 10.24 4.14
CA ALA A 215 14.09 9.38 4.34
C ALA A 215 14.26 8.47 5.56
N GLY A 216 15.44 7.87 5.71
CA GLY A 216 15.81 7.05 6.86
C GLY A 216 15.75 7.81 8.18
N GLU A 217 16.33 9.02 8.22
CA GLU A 217 16.27 9.89 9.40
C GLU A 217 14.83 10.27 9.77
N ALA A 218 14.01 10.61 8.77
CA ALA A 218 12.61 10.98 8.99
C ALA A 218 11.81 9.80 9.57
N TRP A 219 12.04 8.59 9.07
CA TRP A 219 11.38 7.39 9.57
C TRP A 219 11.89 7.00 10.96
N SER A 220 13.20 7.02 11.18
CA SER A 220 13.78 6.75 12.50
C SER A 220 13.20 7.67 13.58
N LYS A 221 13.07 8.98 13.29
CA LYS A 221 12.43 9.95 14.19
C LYS A 221 10.94 9.66 14.44
N ARG A 222 10.21 9.15 13.45
CA ARG A 222 8.76 8.94 13.55
C ARG A 222 8.36 7.61 14.13
N THR A 223 9.13 6.55 13.89
CA THR A 223 8.77 5.18 14.24
C THR A 223 9.73 4.54 15.21
N GLY A 224 10.92 5.12 15.41
CA GLY A 224 11.97 4.52 16.24
C GLY A 224 12.76 3.41 15.54
N VAL A 225 12.50 3.12 14.25
CA VAL A 225 13.20 2.07 13.51
C VAL A 225 14.70 2.40 13.36
N GLY A 226 15.57 1.41 13.59
CA GLY A 226 16.99 1.53 13.34
C GLY A 226 17.33 1.53 11.85
N VAL A 227 18.14 2.48 11.39
CA VAL A 227 18.64 2.53 10.01
C VAL A 227 20.12 2.17 10.02
N VAL A 228 20.47 1.01 9.43
CA VAL A 228 21.86 0.50 9.45
C VAL A 228 22.71 1.06 8.31
N ALA A 229 22.11 1.40 7.18
CA ALA A 229 22.81 2.01 6.06
C ALA A 229 21.84 2.62 5.04
N SER A 230 22.36 3.54 4.22
CA SER A 230 21.64 4.10 3.06
C SER A 230 22.60 4.30 1.89
N TRP A 231 22.10 4.00 0.66
CA TRP A 231 22.79 4.20 -0.60
C TRP A 231 21.85 4.92 -1.58
N ASP A 232 22.36 5.87 -2.34
CA ASP A 232 21.58 6.47 -3.41
C ASP A 232 21.46 5.53 -4.63
N GLY A 233 20.60 5.88 -5.57
CA GLY A 233 20.27 5.05 -6.74
C GLY A 233 21.28 5.15 -7.92
N TYR A 234 22.42 5.77 -7.74
CA TYR A 234 23.40 6.06 -8.80
C TYR A 234 24.80 5.51 -8.53
N GLN A 235 24.91 4.55 -7.60
CA GLN A 235 26.17 3.92 -7.26
C GLN A 235 26.61 2.93 -8.36
N HIS A 236 27.92 2.66 -8.39
CA HIS A 236 28.51 1.64 -9.26
C HIS A 236 28.24 0.22 -8.74
N ASP A 237 28.27 -0.75 -9.65
CA ASP A 237 28.08 -2.19 -9.35
C ASP A 237 28.93 -2.69 -8.17
N ALA A 238 30.19 -2.27 -8.09
CA ALA A 238 31.10 -2.64 -7.01
C ALA A 238 30.58 -2.22 -5.62
N VAL A 239 29.94 -1.04 -5.51
CA VAL A 239 29.36 -0.55 -4.27
C VAL A 239 28.15 -1.40 -3.87
N TYR A 240 27.31 -1.77 -4.84
CA TYR A 240 26.14 -2.63 -4.58
C TYR A 240 26.54 -4.06 -4.25
N SER A 241 27.63 -4.58 -4.84
CA SER A 241 28.18 -5.89 -4.48
C SER A 241 28.71 -5.91 -3.04
N ALA A 242 29.49 -4.89 -2.66
CA ALA A 242 29.98 -4.73 -1.29
C ALA A 242 28.82 -4.53 -0.28
N MET A 243 27.75 -3.83 -0.68
CA MET A 243 26.52 -3.73 0.09
C MET A 243 25.93 -5.11 0.37
N SER A 244 25.80 -5.98 -0.65
CA SER A 244 25.24 -7.32 -0.50
C SER A 244 26.07 -8.17 0.48
N GLU A 245 27.40 -8.08 0.38
CA GLU A 245 28.32 -8.77 1.32
C GLU A 245 28.10 -8.28 2.74
N ARG A 246 28.08 -6.96 2.94
CA ARG A 246 27.83 -6.37 4.26
C ARG A 246 26.47 -6.78 4.84
N LEU A 247 25.42 -6.87 4.03
CA LEU A 247 24.08 -7.25 4.48
C LEU A 247 23.99 -8.73 4.88
N ARG A 248 24.89 -9.60 4.43
CA ARG A 248 24.95 -11.00 4.89
C ARG A 248 25.32 -11.11 6.37
N ASP A 249 26.13 -10.20 6.85
CA ASP A 249 26.62 -10.19 8.23
C ASP A 249 25.69 -9.43 9.18
N VAL A 250 24.75 -8.65 8.64
CA VAL A 250 23.68 -8.02 9.41
C VAL A 250 22.64 -9.09 9.75
N GLY A 251 22.14 -9.11 10.98
CA GLY A 251 21.03 -9.98 11.36
C GLY A 251 19.78 -9.73 10.47
N PRO A 252 18.59 -10.23 10.85
CA PRO A 252 17.37 -9.96 10.10
C PRO A 252 17.20 -8.47 9.82
N CYS A 253 17.03 -8.08 8.56
CA CYS A 253 16.80 -6.70 8.19
C CYS A 253 15.88 -6.57 6.96
N VAL A 254 15.23 -5.41 6.83
CA VAL A 254 14.47 -5.04 5.64
C VAL A 254 15.29 -4.09 4.78
N VAL A 255 15.37 -4.36 3.48
CA VAL A 255 16.00 -3.46 2.50
C VAL A 255 14.90 -2.80 1.66
N LEU A 256 14.70 -1.51 1.84
CA LEU A 256 13.78 -0.71 1.02
C LEU A 256 14.48 -0.24 -0.25
N VAL A 257 13.90 -0.56 -1.42
CA VAL A 257 14.52 -0.28 -2.74
C VAL A 257 13.65 0.68 -3.55
N ALA A 258 14.17 1.88 -3.82
CA ALA A 258 13.48 3.00 -4.49
C ALA A 258 14.18 3.41 -5.80
N LEU A 259 14.20 2.52 -6.79
CA LEU A 259 14.86 2.74 -8.10
C LEU A 259 13.87 2.85 -9.26
N GLY A 260 12.56 2.63 -8.98
CA GLY A 260 11.49 2.55 -9.98
C GLY A 260 11.55 1.28 -10.84
N SER A 261 10.36 0.81 -11.27
CA SER A 261 10.25 -0.38 -12.12
C SER A 261 10.71 -0.08 -13.56
N PRO A 262 11.41 -1.02 -14.23
CA PRO A 262 11.78 -2.37 -13.79
C PRO A 262 13.13 -2.47 -13.06
N ARG A 263 13.80 -1.32 -12.81
CA ARG A 263 15.17 -1.32 -12.25
C ARG A 263 15.23 -1.83 -10.81
N GLN A 264 14.24 -1.52 -10.00
CA GLN A 264 14.21 -1.92 -8.59
C GLN A 264 14.01 -3.43 -8.43
N GLU A 265 13.16 -4.07 -9.23
CA GLU A 265 12.94 -5.51 -9.21
C GLU A 265 14.22 -6.24 -9.66
N ARG A 266 14.83 -5.81 -10.78
CA ARG A 266 16.12 -6.33 -11.25
C ARG A 266 17.23 -6.16 -10.23
N PHE A 267 17.26 -5.02 -9.55
CA PHE A 267 18.22 -4.77 -8.48
C PHE A 267 18.07 -5.78 -7.35
N VAL A 268 16.85 -5.99 -6.87
CA VAL A 268 16.57 -6.98 -5.80
C VAL A 268 17.04 -8.37 -6.22
N LEU A 269 16.67 -8.82 -7.41
CA LEU A 269 17.05 -10.14 -7.91
C LEU A 269 18.55 -10.30 -8.15
N ARG A 270 19.26 -9.21 -8.48
CA ARG A 270 20.71 -9.27 -8.73
C ARG A 270 21.54 -9.24 -7.45
N TYR A 271 21.16 -8.42 -6.48
CA TYR A 271 22.02 -8.12 -5.33
C TYR A 271 21.50 -8.64 -3.99
N LEU A 272 20.21 -8.88 -3.84
CA LEU A 272 19.59 -9.19 -2.56
C LEU A 272 18.94 -10.58 -2.52
N GLU A 273 18.68 -11.18 -3.68
CA GLU A 273 18.14 -12.53 -3.75
C GLU A 273 19.10 -13.55 -3.15
N GLY A 274 18.56 -14.51 -2.38
CA GLY A 274 19.37 -15.55 -1.71
C GLY A 274 20.07 -15.10 -0.43
N LEU A 275 19.82 -13.88 0.06
CA LEU A 275 20.24 -13.47 1.39
C LEU A 275 19.19 -13.91 2.42
N PRO A 276 19.48 -14.92 3.26
CA PRO A 276 18.46 -15.57 4.09
C PRO A 276 17.91 -14.66 5.21
N ASN A 277 18.63 -13.64 5.58
CA ASN A 277 18.29 -12.67 6.64
C ASN A 277 17.71 -11.35 6.09
N VAL A 278 17.54 -11.22 4.76
CA VAL A 278 17.10 -9.99 4.13
C VAL A 278 15.73 -10.15 3.48
N VAL A 279 14.80 -9.28 3.83
CA VAL A 279 13.57 -9.09 3.04
C VAL A 279 13.68 -7.77 2.28
N ALA A 280 13.73 -7.86 0.95
CA ALA A 280 13.82 -6.70 0.06
C ALA A 280 12.44 -6.25 -0.39
N ILE A 281 12.13 -4.96 -0.26
CA ILE A 281 10.84 -4.38 -0.61
C ILE A 281 11.03 -3.26 -1.62
N THR A 282 10.42 -3.38 -2.81
CA THR A 282 10.46 -2.33 -3.83
C THR A 282 9.43 -1.25 -3.53
N VAL A 283 9.85 0.00 -3.34
CA VAL A 283 8.97 1.07 -2.83
C VAL A 283 8.80 2.25 -3.80
N GLY A 284 9.45 2.21 -4.96
CA GLY A 284 9.34 3.26 -5.98
C GLY A 284 9.69 4.65 -5.46
N GLY A 285 8.79 5.61 -5.64
CA GLY A 285 9.00 7.00 -5.23
C GLY A 285 8.72 7.31 -3.76
N LEU A 286 8.68 6.33 -2.88
CA LEU A 286 8.33 6.52 -1.47
C LEU A 286 9.35 7.38 -0.73
N PHE A 287 10.63 7.28 -1.07
CA PHE A 287 11.68 8.08 -0.43
C PHE A 287 11.52 9.57 -0.69
N ASP A 288 11.01 9.97 -1.86
CA ASP A 288 10.75 11.38 -2.18
C ASP A 288 9.73 12.00 -1.21
N PHE A 289 8.72 11.22 -0.80
CA PHE A 289 7.73 11.66 0.18
C PHE A 289 8.28 11.65 1.61
N ALA A 290 9.04 10.63 1.98
CA ALA A 290 9.57 10.50 3.33
C ALA A 290 10.65 11.53 3.62
N SER A 291 11.49 11.85 2.64
CA SER A 291 12.55 12.87 2.74
C SER A 291 12.04 14.31 2.68
N GLY A 292 10.76 14.52 2.32
CA GLY A 292 10.18 15.85 2.13
C GLY A 292 10.49 16.49 0.76
N GLU A 293 11.16 15.77 -0.16
CA GLU A 293 11.43 16.28 -1.52
C GLU A 293 10.14 16.56 -2.30
N LYS A 294 9.12 15.74 -2.06
CA LYS A 294 7.82 15.90 -2.71
C LYS A 294 6.67 15.84 -1.70
N PRO A 295 5.65 16.69 -1.86
CA PRO A 295 4.48 16.63 -1.01
C PRO A 295 3.66 15.38 -1.36
N ARG A 296 3.26 14.63 -0.33
CA ARG A 296 2.24 13.58 -0.49
C ARG A 296 0.88 14.23 -0.70
N ALA A 297 0.01 13.57 -1.46
CA ALA A 297 -1.34 14.03 -1.67
C ALA A 297 -2.10 14.22 -0.33
N PRO A 298 -2.88 15.29 -0.16
CA PRO A 298 -3.74 15.48 1.00
C PRO A 298 -4.63 14.25 1.24
N LEU A 299 -5.01 14.02 2.50
CA LEU A 299 -5.78 12.84 2.88
C LEU A 299 -7.06 12.68 2.04
N ALA A 300 -7.81 13.78 1.86
CA ALA A 300 -9.02 13.78 1.04
C ALA A 300 -8.77 13.34 -0.42
N VAL A 301 -7.66 13.75 -1.02
CA VAL A 301 -7.28 13.34 -2.39
C VAL A 301 -6.91 11.85 -2.45
N ARG A 302 -6.21 11.35 -1.43
CA ARG A 302 -5.85 9.93 -1.32
C ARG A 302 -7.10 9.07 -1.13
N GLU A 303 -8.01 9.49 -0.29
CA GLU A 303 -9.30 8.83 -0.06
C GLU A 303 -10.17 8.80 -1.32
N LEU A 304 -10.07 9.81 -2.18
CA LEU A 304 -10.68 9.82 -3.52
C LEU A 304 -9.99 8.86 -4.50
N GLY A 305 -8.90 8.17 -4.13
CA GLY A 305 -8.12 7.38 -5.06
C GLY A 305 -7.49 8.23 -6.16
N MET A 306 -7.39 9.55 -5.93
CA MET A 306 -6.90 10.54 -6.89
C MET A 306 -5.44 10.93 -6.65
N GLU A 307 -4.70 10.15 -5.85
CA GLU A 307 -3.27 10.39 -5.63
C GLU A 307 -2.49 10.43 -6.94
N TRP A 308 -2.86 9.61 -7.92
CA TRP A 308 -2.26 9.62 -9.25
C TRP A 308 -2.46 10.97 -9.98
N ALA A 309 -3.63 11.60 -9.83
CA ALA A 309 -3.92 12.91 -10.44
C ALA A 309 -3.14 14.03 -9.74
N TRP A 310 -3.02 13.96 -8.41
CA TRP A 310 -2.17 14.87 -7.63
C TRP A 310 -0.71 14.77 -8.10
N ARG A 311 -0.18 13.56 -8.24
CA ARG A 311 1.19 13.34 -8.74
C ARG A 311 1.35 13.83 -10.17
N LEU A 312 0.35 13.61 -11.03
CA LEU A 312 0.36 14.10 -12.41
C LEU A 312 0.42 15.62 -12.47
N ALA A 313 -0.34 16.33 -11.62
CA ALA A 313 -0.33 17.78 -11.56
C ALA A 313 1.03 18.35 -11.14
N HIS A 314 1.77 17.65 -10.26
CA HIS A 314 3.09 18.08 -9.81
C HIS A 314 4.24 17.67 -10.76
N GLU A 315 4.08 16.58 -11.50
CA GLU A 315 5.10 16.05 -12.41
C GLU A 315 4.53 15.70 -13.80
N PRO A 316 3.90 16.65 -14.53
CA PRO A 316 3.16 16.34 -15.77
C PRO A 316 4.06 15.78 -16.88
N ARG A 317 5.29 16.30 -17.01
CA ARG A 317 6.24 15.84 -18.04
C ARG A 317 6.69 14.39 -17.80
N ARG A 318 6.93 14.00 -16.55
CA ARG A 318 7.39 12.66 -16.16
C ARG A 318 6.26 11.64 -16.16
N LEU A 319 5.09 12.01 -15.66
CA LEU A 319 3.98 11.08 -15.40
C LEU A 319 2.88 11.13 -16.46
N GLY A 320 2.85 12.14 -17.33
CA GLY A 320 1.80 12.33 -18.32
C GLY A 320 1.59 11.10 -19.20
N ARG A 321 2.64 10.65 -19.90
CA ARG A 321 2.56 9.46 -20.77
C ARG A 321 2.19 8.20 -19.97
N ARG A 322 2.72 8.06 -18.76
CA ARG A 322 2.45 6.91 -17.89
C ARG A 322 0.99 6.81 -17.47
N TYR A 323 0.36 7.94 -17.11
CA TYR A 323 -1.00 7.94 -16.60
C TYR A 323 -2.05 8.12 -17.70
N LEU A 324 -1.82 9.06 -18.63
CA LEU A 324 -2.83 9.37 -19.66
C LEU A 324 -2.92 8.30 -20.76
N LEU A 325 -1.80 7.65 -21.10
CA LEU A 325 -1.78 6.58 -22.09
C LEU A 325 -1.69 5.20 -21.42
N GLY A 326 -0.84 5.05 -20.39
CA GLY A 326 -0.60 3.76 -19.77
C GLY A 326 -1.77 3.21 -18.96
N ASN A 327 -2.57 4.04 -18.28
CA ASN A 327 -3.74 3.54 -17.55
C ASN A 327 -4.86 3.05 -18.48
N PRO A 328 -5.27 3.79 -19.54
CA PRO A 328 -6.20 3.26 -20.53
C PRO A 328 -5.72 1.98 -21.22
N GLU A 329 -4.44 1.92 -21.58
CA GLU A 329 -3.85 0.71 -22.17
C GLU A 329 -3.95 -0.49 -21.20
N PHE A 330 -3.64 -0.28 -19.93
CA PHE A 330 -3.74 -1.33 -18.91
C PHE A 330 -5.17 -1.86 -18.76
N LEU A 331 -6.17 -0.96 -18.71
CA LEU A 331 -7.57 -1.36 -18.64
C LEU A 331 -8.04 -2.06 -19.91
N ALA A 332 -7.61 -1.62 -21.10
CA ALA A 332 -7.88 -2.31 -22.35
C ALA A 332 -7.33 -3.74 -22.35
N ARG A 333 -6.12 -3.96 -21.82
CA ARG A 333 -5.55 -5.31 -21.66
C ARG A 333 -6.39 -6.18 -20.71
N ALA A 334 -6.89 -5.62 -19.60
CA ALA A 334 -7.78 -6.35 -18.70
C ALA A 334 -9.10 -6.77 -19.38
N VAL A 335 -9.69 -5.89 -20.19
CA VAL A 335 -10.90 -6.18 -20.98
C VAL A 335 -10.64 -7.29 -22.01
N LEU A 336 -9.53 -7.21 -22.76
CA LEU A 336 -9.13 -8.24 -23.72
C LEU A 336 -8.85 -9.59 -23.03
N GLN A 337 -8.18 -9.58 -21.88
CA GLN A 337 -7.95 -10.79 -21.08
C GLN A 337 -9.28 -11.41 -20.61
N ARG A 338 -10.25 -10.59 -20.19
CA ARG A 338 -11.59 -11.06 -19.80
C ARG A 338 -12.33 -11.67 -20.99
N ALA A 339 -12.24 -11.06 -22.16
CA ALA A 339 -12.86 -11.60 -23.37
C ALA A 339 -12.25 -12.92 -23.80
N ALA A 340 -10.93 -13.10 -23.65
CA ALA A 340 -10.22 -14.34 -23.98
C ALA A 340 -10.50 -15.48 -23.00
N ARG A 341 -11.02 -15.22 -21.80
CA ARG A 341 -11.42 -16.23 -20.80
C ARG A 341 -12.84 -16.76 -20.99
N ARG A 342 -13.62 -16.16 -21.91
CA ARG A 342 -14.98 -16.58 -22.28
C ARG A 342 -14.95 -17.49 -23.51
#